data_d68e8197e1e7d59a64c0e22ae0be57b3
#
_entry.id   d68e8197e1e7d59a64c0e22ae0be57b3
#
_cell.length_a   1.000
_cell.length_b   1.000
_cell.length_c   1.000
_cell.angle_alpha   90.00
_cell.angle_beta   90.00
_cell.angle_gamma   90.00
#
_symmetry.space_group_name_H-M   'P 1'
#
loop_
_entity.id
_entity.type
_entity.pdbx_description
1 polymer ?
#
loop_
_entity_poly.entity_id
_entity_poly.type
_entity_poly.pdbx_seq_one_letter_code
_entity_poly.pdbx_strand_id
1 'polypeptide(L)'
;MSTFRAKQIISKCPNLPTLPAIVQQVSQMLLDPNVGTKEIGRLVAQDPPLAARVLKIANSSYYGLRERCVSTEQASAVLGVKVLRNVVTAAAVMKQFAHLEERGIDLDAMWKHSILVAQAANLLARSSRGGVGLSAEEFYTCGLLHDIGKLVLLENLGEEYVTLLVRSNRESVPLQTCERDALLFDHTDVGSMIAVQWGLPAAVASAIQFHHGPREAIELDPVVSLVAHANLLVKRVQAGNLSAAASVVDPATSRFLAVTPEDVTRVVTLVAEQSTAAVA
;
A
#
# COMPACT_ATOMS: atom_id res chain seq x y z
N MET A 1 -7.79 12.87 14.68
CA MET A 1 -6.93 14.00 14.24
C MET A 1 -7.47 15.30 14.81
N SER A 2 -6.63 16.22 15.31
CA SER A 2 -7.12 17.50 15.85
C SER A 2 -7.59 18.43 14.72
N THR A 3 -8.60 19.27 15.01
CA THR A 3 -9.15 20.25 14.04
C THR A 3 -8.05 21.22 13.53
N PHE A 4 -7.08 21.53 14.36
CA PHE A 4 -5.93 22.37 14.01
C PHE A 4 -5.07 21.71 12.93
N ARG A 5 -4.70 20.44 13.12
CA ARG A 5 -3.89 19.67 12.15
C ARG A 5 -4.61 19.50 10.81
N ALA A 6 -5.92 19.20 10.84
CA ALA A 6 -6.73 19.12 9.62
C ALA A 6 -6.71 20.43 8.81
N LYS A 7 -6.82 21.59 9.47
CA LYS A 7 -6.74 22.90 8.81
C LYS A 7 -5.36 23.15 8.19
N GLN A 8 -4.28 22.75 8.87
CA GLN A 8 -2.93 22.89 8.31
C GLN A 8 -2.73 22.02 7.08
N ILE A 9 -3.18 20.76 7.10
CA ILE A 9 -3.11 19.88 5.93
C ILE A 9 -3.86 20.49 4.75
N ILE A 10 -5.11 20.93 4.94
CA ILE A 10 -5.91 21.55 3.88
C ILE A 10 -5.24 22.81 3.34
N SER A 11 -4.61 23.62 4.20
CA SER A 11 -3.90 24.83 3.77
C SER A 11 -2.66 24.53 2.94
N LYS A 12 -1.90 23.50 3.31
CA LYS A 12 -0.66 23.10 2.62
C LYS A 12 -0.91 22.18 1.43
N CYS A 13 -2.01 21.42 1.44
CA CYS A 13 -2.39 20.47 0.40
C CYS A 13 -3.78 20.78 -0.14
N PRO A 14 -3.94 21.86 -0.93
CA PRO A 14 -5.24 22.24 -1.49
C PRO A 14 -5.75 21.23 -2.54
N ASN A 15 -4.85 20.49 -3.18
CA ASN A 15 -5.17 19.52 -4.21
C ASN A 15 -5.22 18.10 -3.63
N LEU A 16 -6.25 17.82 -2.81
CA LEU A 16 -6.48 16.46 -2.33
C LEU A 16 -7.09 15.60 -3.44
N PRO A 17 -6.50 14.44 -3.77
CA PRO A 17 -6.99 13.58 -4.84
C PRO A 17 -8.34 12.98 -4.50
N THR A 18 -9.22 12.86 -5.50
CA THR A 18 -10.47 12.11 -5.40
C THR A 18 -10.23 10.64 -5.70
N LEU A 19 -11.08 9.76 -5.15
CA LEU A 19 -11.02 8.33 -5.50
C LEU A 19 -11.28 8.17 -7.01
N PRO A 20 -10.38 7.49 -7.76
CA PRO A 20 -10.57 7.30 -9.19
C PRO A 20 -11.93 6.66 -9.52
N ALA A 21 -12.66 7.21 -10.49
CA ALA A 21 -14.00 6.77 -10.85
C ALA A 21 -14.08 5.27 -11.17
N ILE A 22 -13.06 4.71 -11.79
CA ILE A 22 -12.97 3.27 -12.10
C ILE A 22 -12.97 2.41 -10.82
N VAL A 23 -12.35 2.87 -9.73
CA VAL A 23 -12.34 2.15 -8.45
C VAL A 23 -13.75 2.15 -7.84
N GLN A 24 -14.46 3.27 -7.95
CA GLN A 24 -15.86 3.35 -7.50
C GLN A 24 -16.77 2.43 -8.32
N GLN A 25 -16.63 2.45 -9.65
CA GLN A 25 -17.40 1.57 -10.55
C GLN A 25 -17.15 0.10 -10.26
N VAL A 26 -15.88 -0.32 -10.15
CA VAL A 26 -15.53 -1.71 -9.80
C VAL A 26 -16.11 -2.08 -8.44
N SER A 27 -16.03 -1.19 -7.44
CA SER A 27 -16.59 -1.45 -6.11
C SER A 27 -18.10 -1.62 -6.14
N GLN A 28 -18.82 -0.82 -6.94
CA GLN A 28 -20.26 -0.96 -7.13
C GLN A 28 -20.63 -2.25 -7.85
N MET A 29 -19.90 -2.61 -8.93
CA MET A 29 -20.13 -3.85 -9.65
C MET A 29 -19.98 -5.08 -8.75
N LEU A 30 -19.09 -5.02 -7.75
CA LEU A 30 -18.86 -6.11 -6.80
C LEU A 30 -20.00 -6.31 -5.79
N LEU A 31 -20.92 -5.35 -5.65
CA LEU A 31 -22.12 -5.49 -4.83
C LEU A 31 -23.24 -6.24 -5.55
N ASP A 32 -23.16 -6.38 -6.88
CA ASP A 32 -24.13 -7.13 -7.67
C ASP A 32 -23.64 -8.58 -7.83
N PRO A 33 -24.35 -9.57 -7.26
CA PRO A 33 -23.98 -10.98 -7.36
C PRO A 33 -24.03 -11.56 -8.78
N ASN A 34 -24.68 -10.85 -9.73
CA ASN A 34 -24.78 -11.26 -11.12
C ASN A 34 -23.60 -10.80 -11.98
N VAL A 35 -22.79 -9.87 -11.47
CA VAL A 35 -21.61 -9.38 -12.19
C VAL A 35 -20.47 -10.37 -12.06
N GLY A 36 -20.01 -10.89 -13.19
CA GLY A 36 -18.86 -11.79 -13.26
C GLY A 36 -17.53 -11.03 -13.39
N THR A 37 -16.45 -11.75 -13.19
CA THR A 37 -15.08 -11.20 -13.32
C THR A 37 -14.81 -10.63 -14.71
N LYS A 38 -15.40 -11.23 -15.76
CA LYS A 38 -15.19 -10.79 -17.16
C LYS A 38 -15.74 -9.38 -17.42
N GLU A 39 -16.87 -9.02 -16.80
CA GLU A 39 -17.45 -7.68 -16.93
C GLU A 39 -16.51 -6.61 -16.35
N ILE A 40 -15.88 -6.90 -15.21
CA ILE A 40 -14.88 -6.01 -14.60
C ILE A 40 -13.65 -5.91 -15.52
N GLY A 41 -13.17 -7.03 -16.07
CA GLY A 41 -12.07 -7.03 -17.02
C GLY A 41 -12.34 -6.17 -18.26
N ARG A 42 -13.56 -6.23 -18.81
CA ARG A 42 -13.99 -5.38 -19.94
C ARG A 42 -14.06 -3.90 -19.58
N LEU A 43 -14.54 -3.58 -18.39
CA LEU A 43 -14.55 -2.20 -17.91
C LEU A 43 -13.12 -1.63 -17.85
N VAL A 44 -12.18 -2.39 -17.30
CA VAL A 44 -10.76 -2.00 -17.21
C VAL A 44 -10.12 -1.87 -18.59
N ALA A 45 -10.50 -2.73 -19.56
CA ALA A 45 -10.01 -2.69 -20.94
C ALA A 45 -10.35 -1.40 -21.70
N GLN A 46 -11.37 -0.65 -21.25
CA GLN A 46 -11.75 0.63 -21.86
C GLN A 46 -10.73 1.75 -21.62
N ASP A 47 -9.80 1.56 -20.67
CA ASP A 47 -8.71 2.48 -20.35
C ASP A 47 -7.35 1.79 -20.62
N PRO A 48 -6.74 1.95 -21.81
CA PRO A 48 -5.52 1.26 -22.16
C PRO A 48 -4.34 1.45 -21.20
N PRO A 49 -4.03 2.67 -20.70
CA PRO A 49 -3.00 2.86 -19.68
C PRO A 49 -3.29 2.10 -18.38
N LEU A 50 -4.53 2.08 -17.93
CA LEU A 50 -4.94 1.32 -16.75
C LEU A 50 -4.83 -0.18 -17.00
N ALA A 51 -5.30 -0.67 -18.15
CA ALA A 51 -5.21 -2.07 -18.53
C ALA A 51 -3.75 -2.56 -18.55
N ALA A 52 -2.83 -1.78 -19.11
CA ALA A 52 -1.41 -2.11 -19.12
C ALA A 52 -0.84 -2.22 -17.68
N ARG A 53 -1.17 -1.29 -16.77
CA ARG A 53 -0.76 -1.35 -15.36
C ARG A 53 -1.37 -2.54 -14.62
N VAL A 54 -2.65 -2.84 -14.85
CA VAL A 54 -3.31 -4.02 -14.28
C VAL A 54 -2.61 -5.30 -14.75
N LEU A 55 -2.30 -5.42 -16.04
CA LEU A 55 -1.58 -6.58 -16.58
C LEU A 55 -0.15 -6.68 -16.02
N LYS A 56 0.56 -5.58 -15.87
CA LYS A 56 1.89 -5.55 -15.25
C LYS A 56 1.84 -6.10 -13.83
N ILE A 57 0.91 -5.65 -13.01
CA ILE A 57 0.74 -6.12 -11.61
C ILE A 57 0.31 -7.58 -11.60
N ALA A 58 -0.68 -7.97 -12.42
CA ALA A 58 -1.20 -9.34 -12.48
C ALA A 58 -0.12 -10.35 -12.90
N ASN A 59 0.78 -9.97 -13.79
CA ASN A 59 1.88 -10.81 -14.29
C ASN A 59 3.12 -10.81 -13.39
N SER A 60 3.08 -10.12 -12.26
CA SER A 60 4.19 -10.15 -11.31
C SER A 60 4.37 -11.56 -10.72
N SER A 61 5.59 -11.89 -10.32
CA SER A 61 5.93 -13.17 -9.71
C SER A 61 5.12 -13.48 -8.44
N TYR A 62 4.56 -12.45 -7.81
CA TYR A 62 3.70 -12.60 -6.64
C TYR A 62 2.46 -13.47 -6.90
N TYR A 63 1.82 -13.32 -8.05
CA TYR A 63 0.63 -14.11 -8.37
C TYR A 63 0.97 -15.50 -8.91
N GLY A 64 2.24 -15.76 -9.27
CA GLY A 64 2.75 -17.07 -9.65
C GLY A 64 1.99 -17.71 -10.80
N LEU A 65 1.53 -16.90 -11.75
CA LEU A 65 0.76 -17.39 -12.89
C LEU A 65 1.61 -18.32 -13.77
N ARG A 66 1.06 -19.48 -14.14
CA ARG A 66 1.75 -20.42 -15.02
C ARG A 66 1.96 -19.86 -16.43
N GLU A 67 1.00 -19.08 -16.90
CA GLU A 67 1.03 -18.40 -18.19
C GLU A 67 0.78 -16.91 -17.99
N ARG A 68 1.41 -16.10 -18.83
CA ARG A 68 1.26 -14.65 -18.78
C ARG A 68 -0.12 -14.24 -19.28
N CYS A 69 -0.84 -13.42 -18.51
CA CYS A 69 -2.08 -12.81 -18.95
C CYS A 69 -1.80 -11.75 -20.01
N VAL A 70 -2.53 -11.82 -21.12
CA VAL A 70 -2.43 -10.89 -22.25
C VAL A 70 -3.67 -9.97 -22.36
N SER A 71 -4.73 -10.27 -21.60
CA SER A 71 -5.92 -9.43 -21.51
C SER A 71 -6.41 -9.25 -20.07
N THR A 72 -7.13 -8.16 -19.82
CA THR A 72 -7.72 -7.88 -18.50
C THR A 72 -8.83 -8.87 -18.16
N GLU A 73 -9.54 -9.40 -19.12
CA GLU A 73 -10.53 -10.47 -18.93
C GLU A 73 -9.86 -11.77 -18.49
N GLN A 74 -8.71 -12.11 -19.07
CA GLN A 74 -7.92 -13.27 -18.65
C GLN A 74 -7.39 -13.07 -17.23
N ALA A 75 -6.82 -11.89 -16.92
CA ALA A 75 -6.36 -11.55 -15.59
C ALA A 75 -7.51 -11.66 -14.57
N SER A 76 -8.71 -11.19 -14.92
CA SER A 76 -9.91 -11.26 -14.09
C SER A 76 -10.30 -12.70 -13.77
N ALA A 77 -10.27 -13.58 -14.76
CA ALA A 77 -10.65 -14.98 -14.61
C ALA A 77 -9.67 -15.76 -13.73
N VAL A 78 -8.38 -15.44 -13.83
CA VAL A 78 -7.31 -16.14 -13.10
C VAL A 78 -7.16 -15.62 -11.67
N LEU A 79 -7.20 -14.30 -11.47
CA LEU A 79 -7.02 -13.67 -10.15
C LEU A 79 -8.27 -13.76 -9.27
N GLY A 80 -9.43 -13.83 -9.87
CA GLY A 80 -10.70 -13.73 -9.18
C GLY A 80 -11.04 -12.29 -8.75
N VAL A 81 -12.29 -12.10 -8.35
CA VAL A 81 -12.90 -10.79 -8.13
C VAL A 81 -12.18 -9.95 -7.05
N LYS A 82 -11.88 -10.55 -5.90
CA LYS A 82 -11.29 -9.82 -4.76
C LYS A 82 -9.88 -9.33 -5.08
N VAL A 83 -9.05 -10.19 -5.68
CA VAL A 83 -7.68 -9.83 -6.07
C VAL A 83 -7.70 -8.79 -7.19
N LEU A 84 -8.58 -8.98 -8.19
CA LEU A 84 -8.73 -8.03 -9.29
C LEU A 84 -9.08 -6.62 -8.78
N ARG A 85 -9.99 -6.49 -7.81
CA ARG A 85 -10.30 -5.19 -7.19
C ARG A 85 -9.04 -4.51 -6.66
N ASN A 86 -8.21 -5.25 -5.93
CA ASN A 86 -6.99 -4.70 -5.34
C ASN A 86 -6.00 -4.25 -6.43
N VAL A 87 -5.84 -5.06 -7.48
CA VAL A 87 -4.97 -4.74 -8.63
C VAL A 87 -5.46 -3.51 -9.38
N VAL A 88 -6.78 -3.41 -9.62
CA VAL A 88 -7.38 -2.24 -10.26
C VAL A 88 -7.23 -1.00 -9.39
N THR A 89 -7.46 -1.11 -8.08
CA THR A 89 -7.26 0.00 -7.15
C THR A 89 -5.81 0.49 -7.18
N ALA A 90 -4.84 -0.43 -7.10
CA ALA A 90 -3.42 -0.11 -7.21
C ALA A 90 -3.12 0.65 -8.51
N ALA A 91 -3.50 0.06 -9.64
CA ALA A 91 -3.22 0.61 -10.96
C ALA A 91 -3.88 1.99 -11.18
N ALA A 92 -5.10 2.18 -10.67
CA ALA A 92 -5.82 3.45 -10.79
C ALA A 92 -5.20 4.56 -9.92
N VAL A 93 -4.79 4.23 -8.70
CA VAL A 93 -4.08 5.19 -7.84
C VAL A 93 -2.71 5.53 -8.44
N MET A 94 -1.94 4.54 -8.91
CA MET A 94 -0.67 4.79 -9.62
C MET A 94 -0.85 5.70 -10.82
N LYS A 95 -1.89 5.47 -11.64
CA LYS A 95 -2.20 6.31 -12.81
C LYS A 95 -2.47 7.76 -12.41
N GLN A 96 -3.17 7.99 -11.31
CA GLN A 96 -3.52 9.34 -10.84
C GLN A 96 -2.30 10.21 -10.56
N PHE A 97 -1.21 9.61 -10.07
CA PHE A 97 0.03 10.31 -9.74
C PHE A 97 1.11 10.19 -10.83
N ALA A 98 0.84 9.55 -11.99
CA ALA A 98 1.83 9.31 -13.03
C ALA A 98 2.48 10.61 -13.57
N HIS A 99 1.75 11.74 -13.54
CA HIS A 99 2.27 13.04 -13.97
C HIS A 99 3.44 13.56 -13.09
N LEU A 100 3.64 13.02 -11.88
CA LEU A 100 4.79 13.37 -11.04
C LEU A 100 6.11 12.83 -11.61
N GLU A 101 6.08 11.77 -12.43
CA GLU A 101 7.25 11.24 -13.14
C GLU A 101 7.82 12.28 -14.11
N GLU A 102 6.95 13.09 -14.74
CA GLU A 102 7.36 14.18 -15.64
C GLU A 102 8.13 15.28 -14.91
N ARG A 103 7.99 15.36 -13.60
CA ARG A 103 8.75 16.27 -12.73
C ARG A 103 10.08 15.69 -12.24
N GLY A 104 10.49 14.52 -12.76
CA GLY A 104 11.73 13.83 -12.36
C GLY A 104 11.64 13.09 -11.01
N ILE A 105 10.45 12.83 -10.51
CA ILE A 105 10.25 12.06 -9.28
C ILE A 105 10.23 10.57 -9.62
N ASP A 106 11.12 9.80 -9.00
CA ASP A 106 11.14 8.35 -9.15
C ASP A 106 9.99 7.73 -8.35
N LEU A 107 8.85 7.55 -9.02
CA LEU A 107 7.69 6.88 -8.43
C LEU A 107 7.82 5.35 -8.40
N ASP A 108 8.67 4.77 -9.25
CA ASP A 108 8.81 3.31 -9.35
C ASP A 108 9.30 2.71 -8.04
N ALA A 109 10.29 3.34 -7.38
CA ALA A 109 10.77 2.90 -6.08
C ALA A 109 9.68 2.98 -5.00
N MET A 110 8.87 4.05 -4.99
CA MET A 110 7.77 4.22 -4.05
C MET A 110 6.68 3.17 -4.26
N TRP A 111 6.28 2.94 -5.53
CA TRP A 111 5.28 1.92 -5.86
C TRP A 111 5.79 0.50 -5.58
N LYS A 112 7.05 0.22 -5.91
CA LYS A 112 7.69 -1.06 -5.58
C LYS A 112 7.63 -1.32 -4.08
N HIS A 113 7.97 -0.34 -3.26
CA HIS A 113 7.85 -0.44 -1.81
C HIS A 113 6.42 -0.75 -1.38
N SER A 114 5.43 0.04 -1.83
CA SER A 114 4.02 -0.12 -1.47
C SER A 114 3.45 -1.49 -1.88
N ILE A 115 3.82 -1.98 -3.08
CA ILE A 115 3.42 -3.31 -3.55
C ILE A 115 4.04 -4.41 -2.67
N LEU A 116 5.32 -4.32 -2.33
CA LEU A 116 5.98 -5.28 -1.45
C LEU A 116 5.35 -5.29 -0.04
N VAL A 117 5.02 -4.12 0.51
CA VAL A 117 4.30 -4.04 1.80
C VAL A 117 2.91 -4.64 1.70
N ALA A 118 2.17 -4.40 0.60
CA ALA A 118 0.87 -5.01 0.37
C ALA A 118 0.94 -6.54 0.33
N GLN A 119 1.93 -7.09 -0.37
CA GLN A 119 2.18 -8.52 -0.47
C GLN A 119 2.57 -9.13 0.88
N ALA A 120 3.50 -8.49 1.61
CA ALA A 120 3.91 -8.93 2.93
C ALA A 120 2.72 -8.92 3.91
N ALA A 121 1.92 -7.86 3.93
CA ALA A 121 0.73 -7.76 4.77
C ALA A 121 -0.31 -8.83 4.44
N ASN A 122 -0.58 -9.09 3.15
CA ASN A 122 -1.47 -10.16 2.71
C ASN A 122 -0.97 -11.54 3.15
N LEU A 123 0.33 -11.83 2.97
CA LEU A 123 0.91 -13.12 3.34
C LEU A 123 0.90 -13.34 4.86
N LEU A 124 1.27 -12.32 5.65
CA LEU A 124 1.20 -12.39 7.11
C LEU A 124 -0.24 -12.60 7.58
N ALA A 125 -1.22 -11.92 6.97
CA ALA A 125 -2.64 -12.09 7.29
C ALA A 125 -3.14 -13.50 7.00
N ARG A 126 -2.71 -14.12 5.88
CA ARG A 126 -3.04 -15.52 5.54
C ARG A 126 -2.42 -16.53 6.50
N SER A 127 -1.26 -16.22 7.03
CA SER A 127 -0.57 -17.07 8.04
C SER A 127 -1.13 -16.86 9.44
N SER A 128 -1.76 -15.71 9.70
CA SER A 128 -2.33 -15.39 11.02
C SER A 128 -3.51 -16.31 11.35
N ARG A 129 -3.44 -16.94 12.54
CA ARG A 129 -4.51 -17.79 13.09
C ARG A 129 -5.35 -17.06 14.13
N GLY A 130 -5.02 -15.81 14.41
CA GLY A 130 -5.56 -15.02 15.52
C GLY A 130 -6.84 -14.24 15.24
N GLY A 131 -7.46 -14.34 14.06
CA GLY A 131 -8.66 -13.56 13.74
C GLY A 131 -8.38 -12.07 13.68
N VAL A 132 -7.76 -11.62 12.60
CA VAL A 132 -7.27 -10.23 12.42
C VAL A 132 -8.34 -9.22 11.97
N GLY A 133 -9.62 -9.61 11.98
CA GLY A 133 -10.74 -8.69 11.72
C GLY A 133 -10.96 -8.27 10.25
N LEU A 134 -9.97 -8.48 9.39
CA LEU A 134 -10.03 -8.21 7.95
C LEU A 134 -9.64 -9.44 7.14
N SER A 135 -10.07 -9.52 5.89
CA SER A 135 -9.57 -10.51 4.94
C SER A 135 -8.13 -10.19 4.51
N ALA A 136 -7.40 -11.22 4.05
CA ALA A 136 -6.03 -11.01 3.54
C ALA A 136 -5.99 -10.00 2.38
N GLU A 137 -7.04 -9.96 1.56
CA GLU A 137 -7.19 -9.01 0.46
C GLU A 137 -7.36 -7.56 0.94
N GLU A 138 -8.01 -7.34 2.06
CA GLU A 138 -8.12 -6.01 2.67
C GLU A 138 -6.79 -5.58 3.27
N PHE A 139 -6.01 -6.50 3.85
CA PHE A 139 -4.64 -6.21 4.26
C PHE A 139 -3.73 -5.83 3.09
N TYR A 140 -3.92 -6.44 1.91
CA TYR A 140 -3.23 -6.01 0.70
C TYR A 140 -3.53 -4.53 0.40
N THR A 141 -4.80 -4.12 0.48
CA THR A 141 -5.20 -2.72 0.27
C THR A 141 -4.57 -1.79 1.31
N CYS A 142 -4.56 -2.18 2.58
CA CYS A 142 -3.90 -1.40 3.65
C CYS A 142 -2.42 -1.20 3.36
N GLY A 143 -1.69 -2.28 3.04
CA GLY A 143 -0.26 -2.20 2.71
C GLY A 143 0.02 -1.38 1.46
N LEU A 144 -0.84 -1.46 0.43
CA LEU A 144 -0.70 -0.69 -0.79
C LEU A 144 -0.83 0.82 -0.57
N LEU A 145 -1.76 1.24 0.27
CA LEU A 145 -2.11 2.63 0.48
C LEU A 145 -1.44 3.27 1.70
N HIS A 146 -0.67 2.51 2.50
CA HIS A 146 -0.12 3.00 3.77
C HIS A 146 0.68 4.31 3.62
N ASP A 147 1.37 4.46 2.52
CA ASP A 147 2.23 5.61 2.20
C ASP A 147 1.60 6.60 1.19
N ILE A 148 0.30 6.51 0.90
CA ILE A 148 -0.38 7.36 -0.10
C ILE A 148 -0.20 8.85 0.19
N GLY A 149 -0.10 9.24 1.46
CA GLY A 149 0.12 10.62 1.87
C GLY A 149 1.42 11.21 1.34
N LYS A 150 2.47 10.42 1.10
CA LYS A 150 3.72 10.88 0.49
C LYS A 150 3.51 11.41 -0.93
N LEU A 151 2.68 10.71 -1.71
CA LEU A 151 2.36 11.14 -3.08
C LEU A 151 1.57 12.45 -3.07
N VAL A 152 0.65 12.60 -2.14
CA VAL A 152 -0.12 13.83 -1.97
C VAL A 152 0.77 15.00 -1.54
N LEU A 153 1.73 14.75 -0.65
CA LEU A 153 2.72 15.75 -0.25
C LEU A 153 3.65 16.12 -1.42
N LEU A 154 4.11 15.16 -2.20
CA LEU A 154 4.88 15.41 -3.43
C LEU A 154 4.10 16.25 -4.44
N GLU A 155 2.82 15.96 -4.65
CA GLU A 155 1.97 16.71 -5.58
C GLU A 155 1.77 18.17 -5.16
N ASN A 156 1.56 18.41 -3.87
CA ASN A 156 1.24 19.73 -3.36
C ASN A 156 2.45 20.59 -3.00
N LEU A 157 3.53 19.98 -2.49
CA LEU A 157 4.71 20.68 -1.99
C LEU A 157 5.92 20.59 -2.94
N GLY A 158 5.92 19.64 -3.89
CA GLY A 158 6.99 19.51 -4.88
C GLY A 158 8.38 19.46 -4.27
N GLU A 159 9.26 20.41 -4.66
CA GLU A 159 10.66 20.50 -4.21
C GLU A 159 10.81 20.67 -2.69
N GLU A 160 9.86 21.31 -2.01
CA GLU A 160 9.88 21.40 -0.54
C GLU A 160 9.84 19.99 0.07
N TYR A 161 8.98 19.11 -0.44
CA TYR A 161 8.89 17.74 0.06
C TYR A 161 10.09 16.87 -0.35
N VAL A 162 10.61 17.04 -1.57
CA VAL A 162 11.85 16.37 -2.02
C VAL A 162 13.01 16.70 -1.08
N THR A 163 13.12 17.93 -0.62
CA THR A 163 14.13 18.35 0.36
C THR A 163 14.01 17.56 1.67
N LEU A 164 12.79 17.28 2.14
CA LEU A 164 12.57 16.46 3.34
C LEU A 164 12.97 15.00 3.12
N LEU A 165 12.69 14.43 1.95
CA LEU A 165 13.14 13.07 1.58
C LEU A 165 14.66 12.98 1.57
N VAL A 166 15.34 13.94 0.96
CA VAL A 166 16.81 14.01 0.92
C VAL A 166 17.39 14.16 2.33
N ARG A 167 16.81 15.05 3.16
CA ARG A 167 17.22 15.22 4.55
C ARG A 167 17.11 13.91 5.34
N SER A 168 15.97 13.23 5.24
CA SER A 168 15.73 11.96 5.92
C SER A 168 16.81 10.93 5.58
N ASN A 169 17.13 10.78 4.30
CA ASN A 169 18.15 9.83 3.83
C ASN A 169 19.56 10.23 4.28
N ARG A 170 19.94 11.50 4.11
CA ARG A 170 21.29 12.01 4.43
C ARG A 170 21.58 11.95 5.92
N GLU A 171 20.61 12.31 6.75
CA GLU A 171 20.77 12.41 8.21
C GLU A 171 20.39 11.11 8.92
N SER A 172 19.88 10.10 8.19
CA SER A 172 19.36 8.86 8.75
C SER A 172 18.28 9.09 9.82
N VAL A 173 17.48 10.16 9.65
CA VAL A 173 16.36 10.51 10.51
C VAL A 173 15.06 9.97 9.87
N PRO A 174 14.14 9.37 10.64
CA PRO A 174 12.85 8.94 10.12
C PRO A 174 12.13 10.07 9.36
N LEU A 175 11.62 9.80 8.16
CA LEU A 175 10.97 10.80 7.32
C LEU A 175 9.83 11.52 8.05
N GLN A 176 9.00 10.79 8.78
CA GLN A 176 7.92 11.35 9.59
C GLN A 176 8.40 12.39 10.62
N THR A 177 9.64 12.26 11.12
CA THR A 177 10.24 13.26 12.02
C THR A 177 10.56 14.52 11.24
N CYS A 178 11.20 14.39 10.07
CA CYS A 178 11.49 15.53 9.19
C CYS A 178 10.22 16.27 8.78
N GLU A 179 9.16 15.52 8.46
CA GLU A 179 7.85 16.07 8.10
C GLU A 179 7.21 16.84 9.27
N ARG A 180 7.17 16.24 10.45
CA ARG A 180 6.59 16.89 11.65
C ARG A 180 7.33 18.15 12.06
N ASP A 181 8.66 18.14 11.94
CA ASP A 181 9.49 19.32 12.22
C ASP A 181 9.19 20.48 11.27
N ALA A 182 9.00 20.18 9.97
CA ALA A 182 8.82 21.19 8.95
C ALA A 182 7.35 21.60 8.74
N LEU A 183 6.42 20.63 8.83
CA LEU A 183 5.02 20.80 8.43
C LEU A 183 4.03 20.77 9.60
N LEU A 184 4.44 20.31 10.78
CA LEU A 184 3.61 20.06 11.98
C LEU A 184 2.61 18.89 11.82
N PHE A 185 2.69 18.16 10.72
CA PHE A 185 1.98 16.93 10.42
C PHE A 185 2.87 16.04 9.52
N ASP A 186 2.47 14.81 9.28
CA ASP A 186 3.24 13.90 8.44
C ASP A 186 2.35 13.20 7.38
N HIS A 187 3.00 12.38 6.52
CA HIS A 187 2.32 11.65 5.45
C HIS A 187 1.23 10.71 5.97
N THR A 188 1.32 10.23 7.21
CA THR A 188 0.30 9.33 7.78
C THR A 188 -0.99 10.10 8.09
N ASP A 189 -0.88 11.32 8.57
CA ASP A 189 -2.02 12.22 8.80
C ASP A 189 -2.72 12.55 7.48
N VAL A 190 -1.95 12.87 6.43
CA VAL A 190 -2.49 13.20 5.10
C VAL A 190 -3.15 11.96 4.46
N GLY A 191 -2.46 10.83 4.47
CA GLY A 191 -2.98 9.58 3.91
C GLY A 191 -4.26 9.11 4.60
N SER A 192 -4.33 9.20 5.92
CA SER A 192 -5.52 8.87 6.71
C SER A 192 -6.71 9.79 6.35
N MET A 193 -6.45 11.10 6.17
CA MET A 193 -7.49 12.04 5.72
C MET A 193 -8.03 11.65 4.33
N ILE A 194 -7.16 11.31 3.39
CA ILE A 194 -7.53 10.84 2.05
C ILE A 194 -8.38 9.56 2.13
N ALA A 195 -7.96 8.60 2.96
CA ALA A 195 -8.70 7.34 3.12
C ALA A 195 -10.14 7.59 3.62
N VAL A 196 -10.31 8.49 4.59
CA VAL A 196 -11.64 8.91 5.08
C VAL A 196 -12.44 9.61 3.97
N GLN A 197 -11.82 10.53 3.23
CA GLN A 197 -12.47 11.24 2.11
C GLN A 197 -12.91 10.27 1.00
N TRP A 198 -12.14 9.23 0.75
CA TRP A 198 -12.47 8.18 -0.23
C TRP A 198 -13.52 7.18 0.28
N GLY A 199 -13.97 7.32 1.52
CA GLY A 199 -14.93 6.40 2.13
C GLY A 199 -14.38 4.99 2.34
N LEU A 200 -13.05 4.86 2.51
CA LEU A 200 -12.44 3.58 2.82
C LEU A 200 -12.80 3.12 4.24
N PRO A 201 -12.81 1.80 4.51
CA PRO A 201 -13.07 1.28 5.85
C PRO A 201 -12.19 1.93 6.92
N ALA A 202 -12.74 2.15 8.11
CA ALA A 202 -12.00 2.76 9.22
C ALA A 202 -10.69 2.03 9.54
N ALA A 203 -10.67 0.70 9.42
CA ALA A 203 -9.48 -0.11 9.60
C ALA A 203 -8.36 0.24 8.61
N VAL A 204 -8.69 0.56 7.35
CA VAL A 204 -7.71 1.01 6.35
C VAL A 204 -7.15 2.38 6.73
N ALA A 205 -8.02 3.31 7.13
CA ALA A 205 -7.60 4.64 7.58
C ALA A 205 -6.71 4.55 8.83
N SER A 206 -7.03 3.66 9.80
CA SER A 206 -6.21 3.41 10.99
C SER A 206 -4.85 2.82 10.64
N ALA A 207 -4.80 1.84 9.73
CA ALA A 207 -3.54 1.26 9.27
C ALA A 207 -2.64 2.33 8.63
N ILE A 208 -3.19 3.21 7.80
CA ILE A 208 -2.45 4.32 7.20
C ILE A 208 -1.95 5.28 8.27
N GLN A 209 -2.81 5.64 9.24
CA GLN A 209 -2.49 6.64 10.25
C GLN A 209 -1.42 6.18 11.24
N PHE A 210 -1.42 4.90 11.59
CA PHE A 210 -0.64 4.41 12.73
C PHE A 210 0.46 3.41 12.37
N HIS A 211 0.77 3.17 11.09
CA HIS A 211 1.81 2.20 10.71
C HIS A 211 3.24 2.57 11.16
N HIS A 212 3.44 3.78 11.65
CA HIS A 212 4.67 4.25 12.32
C HIS A 212 4.53 4.40 13.83
N GLY A 213 3.43 4.04 14.43
CA GLY A 213 3.16 4.18 15.85
C GLY A 213 2.08 5.24 16.16
N PRO A 214 1.78 5.51 17.42
CA PRO A 214 2.54 5.10 18.60
C PRO A 214 2.52 3.58 18.85
N ARG A 215 3.43 3.13 19.72
CA ARG A 215 3.61 1.69 20.01
C ARG A 215 2.32 1.03 20.48
N GLU A 216 1.53 1.73 21.29
CA GLU A 216 0.25 1.25 21.80
C GLU A 216 -0.75 0.95 20.68
N ALA A 217 -0.79 1.76 19.62
CA ALA A 217 -1.65 1.50 18.47
C ALA A 217 -1.21 0.23 17.72
N ILE A 218 0.11 0.03 17.58
CA ILE A 218 0.66 -1.17 16.93
C ILE A 218 0.39 -2.43 17.76
N GLU A 219 0.45 -2.35 19.09
CA GLU A 219 0.28 -3.50 19.99
C GLU A 219 -1.18 -3.89 20.21
N LEU A 220 -2.13 -2.94 20.07
CA LEU A 220 -3.53 -3.16 20.44
C LEU A 220 -4.46 -3.38 19.22
N ASP A 221 -4.07 -2.93 18.04
CA ASP A 221 -4.87 -3.07 16.82
C ASP A 221 -4.19 -4.06 15.87
N PRO A 222 -4.80 -5.23 15.59
CA PRO A 222 -4.21 -6.25 14.71
C PRO A 222 -3.97 -5.74 13.28
N VAL A 223 -4.80 -4.84 12.78
CA VAL A 223 -4.64 -4.29 11.43
C VAL A 223 -3.45 -3.37 11.36
N VAL A 224 -3.34 -2.44 12.32
CA VAL A 224 -2.20 -1.53 12.45
C VAL A 224 -0.91 -2.32 12.66
N SER A 225 -0.93 -3.27 13.59
CA SER A 225 0.21 -4.15 13.91
C SER A 225 0.76 -4.84 12.68
N LEU A 226 -0.11 -5.49 11.92
CA LEU A 226 0.30 -6.30 10.78
C LEU A 226 0.88 -5.44 9.65
N VAL A 227 0.29 -4.28 9.36
CA VAL A 227 0.79 -3.36 8.34
C VAL A 227 2.10 -2.70 8.77
N ALA A 228 2.24 -2.31 10.04
CA ALA A 228 3.47 -1.75 10.59
C ALA A 228 4.64 -2.76 10.49
N HIS A 229 4.39 -4.03 10.84
CA HIS A 229 5.41 -5.08 10.75
C HIS A 229 5.75 -5.41 9.30
N ALA A 230 4.75 -5.48 8.40
CA ALA A 230 4.99 -5.67 6.97
C ALA A 230 5.88 -4.54 6.39
N ASN A 231 5.58 -3.28 6.71
CA ASN A 231 6.38 -2.12 6.30
C ASN A 231 7.83 -2.21 6.81
N LEU A 232 8.01 -2.51 8.10
CA LEU A 232 9.34 -2.63 8.69
C LEU A 232 10.13 -3.80 8.10
N LEU A 233 9.48 -4.95 7.86
CA LEU A 233 10.07 -6.11 7.21
C LEU A 233 10.58 -5.75 5.81
N VAL A 234 9.75 -5.12 4.99
CA VAL A 234 10.11 -4.72 3.63
C VAL A 234 11.27 -3.72 3.63
N LYS A 235 11.25 -2.71 4.51
CA LYS A 235 12.36 -1.76 4.66
C LYS A 235 13.69 -2.46 4.98
N ARG A 236 13.68 -3.45 5.88
CA ARG A 236 14.89 -4.21 6.23
C ARG A 236 15.38 -5.09 5.08
N VAL A 237 14.46 -5.73 4.35
CA VAL A 237 14.81 -6.50 3.14
C VAL A 237 15.43 -5.61 2.08
N GLN A 238 14.82 -4.45 1.79
CA GLN A 238 15.32 -3.49 0.82
C GLN A 238 16.70 -2.91 1.22
N ALA A 239 16.98 -2.81 2.51
CA ALA A 239 18.30 -2.44 3.03
C ALA A 239 19.31 -3.62 3.06
N GLY A 240 18.97 -4.80 2.53
CA GLY A 240 19.83 -5.98 2.51
C GLY A 240 19.98 -6.69 3.86
N ASN A 241 19.20 -6.33 4.88
CA ASN A 241 19.31 -6.89 6.22
C ASN A 241 18.24 -7.97 6.48
N LEU A 242 18.43 -9.14 5.87
CA LEU A 242 17.47 -10.25 5.92
C LEU A 242 17.31 -10.82 7.33
N SER A 243 18.39 -10.91 8.12
CA SER A 243 18.31 -11.44 9.50
C SER A 243 17.50 -10.52 10.40
N ALA A 244 17.68 -9.18 10.27
CA ALA A 244 16.87 -8.22 10.99
C ALA A 244 15.41 -8.21 10.49
N ALA A 245 15.18 -8.50 9.20
CA ALA A 245 13.83 -8.64 8.65
C ALA A 245 13.09 -9.83 9.28
N ALA A 246 13.75 -10.97 9.44
CA ALA A 246 13.18 -12.16 10.07
C ALA A 246 12.83 -11.95 11.57
N SER A 247 13.48 -10.98 12.22
CA SER A 247 13.25 -10.64 13.63
C SER A 247 12.28 -9.47 13.84
N VAL A 248 11.59 -9.01 12.80
CA VAL A 248 10.67 -7.85 12.89
C VAL A 248 9.49 -8.15 13.79
N VAL A 249 8.91 -9.35 13.67
CA VAL A 249 7.77 -9.75 14.48
C VAL A 249 8.30 -10.33 15.78
N ASP A 250 8.21 -9.55 16.86
CA ASP A 250 8.63 -10.00 18.18
C ASP A 250 7.69 -11.10 18.75
N PRO A 251 8.11 -11.81 19.82
CA PRO A 251 7.30 -12.89 20.39
C PRO A 251 5.92 -12.44 20.92
N ALA A 252 5.77 -11.19 21.39
CA ALA A 252 4.49 -10.67 21.87
C ALA A 252 3.56 -10.43 20.69
N THR A 253 4.05 -9.76 19.65
CA THR A 253 3.31 -9.52 18.39
C THR A 253 3.03 -10.82 17.66
N SER A 254 3.98 -11.77 17.62
CA SER A 254 3.77 -13.11 17.04
C SER A 254 2.63 -13.83 17.73
N ARG A 255 2.55 -13.75 19.07
CA ARG A 255 1.46 -14.36 19.84
C ARG A 255 0.12 -13.72 19.53
N PHE A 256 0.08 -12.39 19.43
CA PHE A 256 -1.12 -11.63 19.12
C PHE A 256 -1.63 -11.89 17.70
N LEU A 257 -0.72 -11.89 16.70
CA LEU A 257 -1.05 -12.21 15.32
C LEU A 257 -1.12 -13.71 15.05
N ALA A 258 -0.67 -14.55 16.01
CA ALA A 258 -0.55 -16.00 15.86
C ALA A 258 0.21 -16.43 14.59
N VAL A 259 1.28 -15.71 14.26
CA VAL A 259 2.22 -16.06 13.17
C VAL A 259 3.46 -16.74 13.75
N THR A 260 4.00 -17.72 13.02
CA THR A 260 5.21 -18.45 13.44
C THR A 260 6.47 -17.81 12.86
N PRO A 261 7.67 -18.07 13.42
CA PRO A 261 8.94 -17.66 12.83
C PRO A 261 9.13 -18.17 11.40
N GLU A 262 8.62 -19.35 11.09
CA GLU A 262 8.66 -19.96 9.76
C GLU A 262 7.78 -19.16 8.78
N ASP A 263 6.60 -18.71 9.23
CA ASP A 263 5.73 -17.83 8.41
C ASP A 263 6.44 -16.53 8.08
N VAL A 264 7.08 -15.89 9.06
CA VAL A 264 7.86 -14.66 8.86
C VAL A 264 9.01 -14.89 7.88
N THR A 265 9.77 -16.00 8.06
CA THR A 265 10.88 -16.34 7.18
C THR A 265 10.42 -16.53 5.74
N ARG A 266 9.28 -17.21 5.53
CA ARG A 266 8.68 -17.38 4.21
C ARG A 266 8.35 -16.03 3.57
N VAL A 267 7.76 -15.09 4.32
CA VAL A 267 7.45 -13.75 3.82
C VAL A 267 8.72 -12.98 3.47
N VAL A 268 9.76 -13.04 4.31
CA VAL A 268 11.08 -12.43 4.04
C VAL A 268 11.67 -12.94 2.74
N THR A 269 11.66 -14.26 2.52
CA THR A 269 12.20 -14.88 1.30
C THR A 269 11.45 -14.38 0.06
N LEU A 270 10.12 -14.42 0.07
CA LEU A 270 9.31 -13.96 -1.06
C LEU A 270 9.51 -12.47 -1.36
N VAL A 271 9.59 -11.64 -0.32
CA VAL A 271 9.84 -10.20 -0.49
C VAL A 271 11.25 -9.96 -1.04
N ALA A 272 12.26 -10.72 -0.59
CA ALA A 272 13.63 -10.60 -1.09
C ALA A 272 13.74 -10.97 -2.58
N GLU A 273 13.14 -12.08 -2.99
CA GLU A 273 13.10 -12.52 -4.38
C GLU A 273 12.47 -11.45 -5.30
N GLN A 274 11.36 -10.84 -4.85
CA GLN A 274 10.67 -9.81 -5.62
C GLN A 274 11.36 -8.44 -5.55
N SER A 275 12.09 -8.17 -4.48
CA SER A 275 12.90 -6.96 -4.36
C SER A 275 14.02 -6.91 -5.38
N THR A 276 14.58 -8.07 -5.74
CA THR A 276 15.65 -8.21 -6.74
C THR A 276 15.13 -8.36 -8.16
N ALA A 277 13.91 -8.88 -8.34
CA ALA A 277 13.29 -8.96 -9.65
C ALA A 277 13.08 -7.54 -10.19
N ALA A 278 13.63 -7.27 -11.38
CA ALA A 278 13.34 -6.03 -12.08
C ALA A 278 11.81 -5.94 -12.27
N VAL A 279 11.25 -4.76 -12.03
CA VAL A 279 9.87 -4.47 -12.42
C VAL A 279 9.87 -4.40 -13.95
N ALA A 280 9.78 -5.59 -14.58
CA ALA A 280 9.83 -5.76 -16.01
C ALA A 280 8.55 -5.22 -16.68
#